data_e1732b2d96a21d80692d4ea400d6af9a
#
_entry.id   e1732b2d96a21d80692d4ea400d6af9a
#
_cell.length_a   1.000
_cell.length_b   1.000
_cell.length_c   1.000
_cell.angle_alpha   90.00
_cell.angle_beta   90.00
_cell.angle_gamma   90.00
#
_symmetry.space_group_name_H-M   'P 1'
#
loop_
_entity.id
_entity.type
_entity.pdbx_description
1 polymer ?
#
loop_
_entity_poly.entity_id
_entity_poly.type
_entity_poly.pdbx_seq_one_letter_code
_entity_poly.pdbx_strand_id
1 'polypeptide(L)'
;MTDDVDVAELEAWAAGLQEIHARIAPRFARSEPRERVTAYVRGLLAPLERKNGWTLAEQAGESSPDGMQRLLYGADWDAARVRDDLRDYVVEHLGDPAAVLVVDETGFLKKGRQSAGVARQYSGTAGRIENCQIGVFLGYAAPAGRTFLDRELYLPAAWTADRTRCAEAGVPADVGFATKPELAIAMLSRALDAGVPARWVTADEVYGQHSGLRAFLQAVSYTHLTLPTNREV
;
A
#
# COMPACT_ATOMS: atom_id res chain seq x y z
N MET A 1 29.72 -1.79 11.20
CA MET A 1 29.08 -2.17 12.47
C MET A 1 28.04 -3.19 12.10
N THR A 2 28.37 -4.46 12.27
CA THR A 2 27.36 -5.55 12.21
C THR A 2 26.66 -5.48 13.56
N ASP A 3 25.43 -4.98 13.58
CA ASP A 3 24.56 -5.13 14.74
C ASP A 3 24.37 -6.64 14.95
N ASP A 4 24.91 -7.13 16.05
CA ASP A 4 24.73 -8.52 16.49
C ASP A 4 23.27 -8.61 16.96
N VAL A 5 22.36 -9.07 16.08
CA VAL A 5 20.95 -9.22 16.40
C VAL A 5 20.83 -10.32 17.46
N ASP A 6 20.33 -9.99 18.62
CA ASP A 6 20.12 -10.93 19.72
C ASP A 6 19.05 -11.98 19.36
N VAL A 7 19.22 -13.21 19.88
CA VAL A 7 18.26 -14.31 19.70
C VAL A 7 16.85 -13.91 20.18
N ALA A 8 16.75 -13.17 21.28
CA ALA A 8 15.49 -12.67 21.81
C ALA A 8 14.80 -11.69 20.85
N GLU A 9 15.56 -10.89 20.12
CA GLU A 9 15.04 -9.97 19.11
C GLU A 9 14.52 -10.74 17.88
N LEU A 10 15.21 -11.79 17.43
CA LEU A 10 14.74 -12.66 16.37
C LEU A 10 13.45 -13.40 16.74
N GLU A 11 13.35 -13.88 17.99
CA GLU A 11 12.14 -14.50 18.50
C GLU A 11 10.96 -13.52 18.57
N ALA A 12 11.21 -12.27 18.98
CA ALA A 12 10.20 -11.22 18.99
C ALA A 12 9.69 -10.89 17.59
N TRP A 13 10.57 -10.80 16.59
CA TRP A 13 10.17 -10.60 15.19
C TRP A 13 9.37 -11.78 14.63
N ALA A 14 9.78 -13.01 14.97
CA ALA A 14 9.03 -14.20 14.57
C ALA A 14 7.62 -14.24 15.20
N ALA A 15 7.50 -13.86 16.47
CA ALA A 15 6.22 -13.75 17.15
C ALA A 15 5.33 -12.66 16.53
N GLY A 16 5.87 -11.48 16.22
CA GLY A 16 5.15 -10.41 15.54
C GLY A 16 4.62 -10.84 14.16
N LEU A 17 5.41 -11.59 13.39
CA LEU A 17 4.96 -12.13 12.10
C LEU A 17 3.83 -13.15 12.27
N GLN A 18 3.86 -13.98 13.32
CA GLN A 18 2.78 -14.91 13.64
C GLN A 18 1.50 -14.18 14.07
N GLU A 19 1.63 -13.12 14.84
CA GLU A 19 0.51 -12.27 15.24
C GLU A 19 -0.17 -11.62 14.04
N ILE A 20 0.59 -11.00 13.13
CA ILE A 20 0.08 -10.44 11.88
C ILE A 20 -0.64 -11.53 11.08
N HIS A 21 -0.04 -12.71 10.93
CA HIS A 21 -0.67 -13.81 10.22
C HIS A 21 -2.01 -14.22 10.86
N ALA A 22 -2.06 -14.34 12.18
CA ALA A 22 -3.29 -14.71 12.90
C ALA A 22 -4.42 -13.69 12.66
N ARG A 23 -4.09 -12.38 12.55
CA ARG A 23 -5.07 -11.32 12.29
C ARG A 23 -5.64 -11.40 10.87
N ILE A 24 -4.76 -11.55 9.86
CA ILE A 24 -5.19 -11.55 8.46
C ILE A 24 -5.70 -12.90 7.97
N ALA A 25 -5.36 -14.01 8.62
CA ALA A 25 -5.74 -15.37 8.22
C ALA A 25 -7.25 -15.55 7.98
N PRO A 26 -8.17 -14.99 8.81
CA PRO A 26 -9.61 -15.09 8.59
C PRO A 26 -10.11 -14.39 7.32
N ARG A 27 -9.28 -13.53 6.68
CA ARG A 27 -9.63 -12.82 5.45
C ARG A 27 -9.43 -13.66 4.19
N PHE A 28 -8.90 -14.88 4.33
CA PHE A 28 -8.68 -15.83 3.24
C PHE A 28 -9.73 -16.94 3.33
N ALA A 29 -10.50 -17.14 2.26
CA ALA A 29 -11.61 -18.09 2.23
C ALA A 29 -11.17 -19.56 2.38
N ARG A 30 -9.94 -19.90 1.92
CA ARG A 30 -9.40 -21.28 1.93
C ARG A 30 -8.14 -21.41 2.75
N SER A 31 -7.84 -22.64 3.22
CA SER A 31 -6.66 -22.96 4.03
C SER A 31 -5.35 -22.75 3.26
N GLU A 32 -5.27 -23.18 2.00
CA GLU A 32 -4.04 -23.14 1.23
C GLU A 32 -3.53 -21.70 0.98
N PRO A 33 -4.36 -20.70 0.55
CA PRO A 33 -3.92 -19.31 0.51
C PRO A 33 -3.55 -18.75 1.89
N ARG A 34 -4.27 -19.17 2.93
CA ARG A 34 -4.01 -18.74 4.31
C ARG A 34 -2.63 -19.16 4.83
N GLU A 35 -2.22 -20.38 4.55
CA GLU A 35 -0.88 -20.87 4.89
C GLU A 35 0.19 -20.24 3.99
N ARG A 36 -0.11 -20.13 2.68
CA ARG A 36 0.82 -19.59 1.68
C ARG A 36 1.15 -18.12 1.90
N VAL A 37 0.24 -17.30 2.42
CA VAL A 37 0.54 -15.88 2.69
C VAL A 37 1.69 -15.74 3.68
N THR A 38 1.82 -16.63 4.67
CA THR A 38 2.96 -16.61 5.60
C THR A 38 4.26 -16.92 4.90
N ALA A 39 4.28 -17.95 4.04
CA ALA A 39 5.45 -18.29 3.25
C ALA A 39 5.81 -17.16 2.28
N TYR A 40 4.82 -16.52 1.67
CA TYR A 40 4.99 -15.36 0.79
C TYR A 40 5.67 -14.20 1.52
N VAL A 41 5.17 -13.81 2.70
CA VAL A 41 5.74 -12.71 3.49
C VAL A 41 7.17 -13.07 3.97
N ARG A 42 7.39 -14.30 4.44
CA ARG A 42 8.74 -14.77 4.80
C ARG A 42 9.71 -14.69 3.62
N GLY A 43 9.26 -15.06 2.44
CA GLY A 43 10.06 -14.94 1.21
C GLY A 43 10.37 -13.48 0.85
N LEU A 44 9.44 -12.55 1.08
CA LEU A 44 9.70 -11.12 0.90
C LEU A 44 10.74 -10.57 1.90
N LEU A 45 10.82 -11.12 3.09
CA LEU A 45 11.81 -10.75 4.11
C LEU A 45 13.16 -11.46 3.91
N ALA A 46 13.18 -12.60 3.20
CA ALA A 46 14.39 -13.36 2.96
C ALA A 46 15.40 -12.57 2.08
N PRO A 47 16.71 -12.83 2.21
CA PRO A 47 17.77 -12.18 1.44
C PRO A 47 17.86 -12.71 0.00
N LEU A 48 16.72 -12.75 -0.71
CA LEU A 48 16.64 -13.17 -2.11
C LEU A 48 17.05 -12.02 -3.03
N GLU A 49 17.91 -12.31 -4.01
CA GLU A 49 18.36 -11.34 -5.02
C GLU A 49 17.17 -10.77 -5.83
N ARG A 50 16.21 -11.64 -6.16
CA ARG A 50 14.95 -11.25 -6.82
C ARG A 50 13.77 -11.83 -6.06
N LYS A 51 12.71 -11.03 -5.91
CA LYS A 51 11.46 -11.42 -5.25
C LYS A 51 10.35 -11.54 -6.29
N ASN A 52 10.19 -12.72 -6.85
CA ASN A 52 9.16 -13.04 -7.84
C ASN A 52 8.53 -14.42 -7.51
N GLY A 53 7.47 -14.80 -8.24
CA GLY A 53 6.73 -16.03 -7.94
C GLY A 53 7.62 -17.31 -7.92
N TRP A 54 8.69 -17.37 -8.73
CA TRP A 54 9.60 -18.50 -8.74
C TRP A 54 10.49 -18.55 -7.51
N THR A 55 11.22 -17.48 -7.24
CA THR A 55 12.17 -17.44 -6.11
C THR A 55 11.48 -17.52 -4.76
N LEU A 56 10.25 -16.96 -4.66
CA LEU A 56 9.43 -17.10 -3.45
C LEU A 56 8.91 -18.53 -3.26
N ALA A 57 8.55 -19.23 -4.35
CA ALA A 57 8.14 -20.61 -4.31
C ALA A 57 9.30 -21.55 -3.91
N GLU A 58 10.47 -21.37 -4.52
CA GLU A 58 11.70 -22.09 -4.15
C GLU A 58 12.06 -21.90 -2.67
N GLN A 59 12.00 -20.65 -2.17
CA GLN A 59 12.23 -20.32 -0.75
C GLN A 59 11.22 -21.02 0.18
N ALA A 60 10.00 -21.24 -0.30
CA ALA A 60 8.94 -21.93 0.45
C ALA A 60 8.99 -23.46 0.30
N GLY A 61 9.93 -24.02 -0.51
CA GLY A 61 10.03 -25.44 -0.81
C GLY A 61 8.97 -25.93 -1.82
N GLU A 62 8.31 -25.02 -2.55
CA GLU A 62 7.37 -25.37 -3.62
C GLU A 62 8.10 -25.65 -4.93
N SER A 63 7.66 -26.67 -5.69
CA SER A 63 8.26 -27.06 -6.97
C SER A 63 7.83 -26.19 -8.16
N SER A 64 6.82 -25.31 -7.98
CA SER A 64 6.34 -24.41 -9.04
C SER A 64 5.90 -23.05 -8.45
N PRO A 65 5.90 -21.99 -9.26
CA PRO A 65 5.48 -20.65 -8.84
C PRO A 65 3.96 -20.50 -8.72
N ASP A 66 3.19 -21.49 -9.18
CA ASP A 66 1.74 -21.38 -9.37
C ASP A 66 0.99 -21.03 -8.09
N GLY A 67 1.45 -21.59 -6.95
CA GLY A 67 0.88 -21.32 -5.66
C GLY A 67 1.04 -19.84 -5.25
N MET A 68 2.26 -19.31 -5.36
CA MET A 68 2.57 -17.92 -5.05
C MET A 68 1.88 -16.94 -6.00
N GLN A 69 1.81 -17.28 -7.29
CA GLN A 69 1.12 -16.46 -8.28
C GLN A 69 -0.39 -16.44 -8.03
N ARG A 70 -1.03 -17.60 -7.80
CA ARG A 70 -2.47 -17.70 -7.51
C ARG A 70 -2.87 -16.96 -6.24
N LEU A 71 -2.00 -16.88 -5.24
CA LEU A 71 -2.24 -16.09 -4.03
C LEU A 71 -2.57 -14.63 -4.38
N LEU A 72 -1.91 -14.06 -5.39
CA LEU A 72 -2.04 -12.64 -5.74
C LEU A 72 -3.17 -12.36 -6.73
N TYR A 73 -3.48 -13.28 -7.66
CA TYR A 73 -4.46 -12.97 -8.72
C TYR A 73 -5.72 -13.83 -8.71
N GLY A 74 -5.71 -14.99 -8.05
CA GLY A 74 -6.82 -15.94 -8.14
C GLY A 74 -7.35 -16.46 -6.81
N ALA A 75 -6.70 -16.17 -5.70
CA ALA A 75 -7.21 -16.53 -4.39
C ALA A 75 -8.30 -15.55 -3.94
N ASP A 76 -9.35 -16.09 -3.34
CA ASP A 76 -10.42 -15.31 -2.74
C ASP A 76 -9.99 -14.83 -1.34
N TRP A 77 -9.74 -13.53 -1.22
CA TRP A 77 -9.40 -12.87 0.03
C TRP A 77 -9.77 -11.38 0.00
N ASP A 78 -10.13 -10.86 1.16
CA ASP A 78 -10.58 -9.48 1.33
C ASP A 78 -9.38 -8.54 1.56
N ALA A 79 -8.90 -7.94 0.47
CA ALA A 79 -7.75 -7.03 0.50
C ALA A 79 -8.02 -5.74 1.31
N ALA A 80 -9.29 -5.31 1.42
CA ALA A 80 -9.65 -4.14 2.21
C ALA A 80 -9.58 -4.46 3.70
N ARG A 81 -10.11 -5.61 4.12
CA ARG A 81 -10.03 -6.04 5.52
C ARG A 81 -8.61 -6.41 5.94
N VAL A 82 -7.80 -7.01 5.05
CA VAL A 82 -6.36 -7.21 5.35
C VAL A 82 -5.67 -5.88 5.60
N ARG A 83 -5.93 -4.85 4.78
CA ARG A 83 -5.42 -3.49 5.02
C ARG A 83 -5.87 -2.97 6.39
N ASP A 84 -7.14 -3.11 6.73
CA ASP A 84 -7.69 -2.62 7.99
C ASP A 84 -7.05 -3.34 9.19
N ASP A 85 -6.91 -4.67 9.15
CA ASP A 85 -6.23 -5.46 10.18
C ASP A 85 -4.76 -5.01 10.35
N LEU A 86 -4.05 -4.71 9.24
CA LEU A 86 -2.67 -4.22 9.28
C LEU A 86 -2.59 -2.79 9.84
N ARG A 87 -3.53 -1.92 9.48
CA ARG A 87 -3.63 -0.57 10.04
C ARG A 87 -3.82 -0.63 11.56
N ASP A 88 -4.73 -1.46 12.02
CA ASP A 88 -5.02 -1.60 13.44
C ASP A 88 -3.80 -2.15 14.20
N TYR A 89 -3.07 -3.10 13.62
CA TYR A 89 -1.79 -3.57 14.14
C TYR A 89 -0.74 -2.45 14.24
N VAL A 90 -0.65 -1.60 13.21
CA VAL A 90 0.25 -0.43 13.23
C VAL A 90 -0.14 0.54 14.34
N VAL A 91 -1.42 0.82 14.54
CA VAL A 91 -1.89 1.73 15.59
C VAL A 91 -1.58 1.18 16.98
N GLU A 92 -1.74 -0.13 17.20
CA GLU A 92 -1.41 -0.77 18.47
C GLU A 92 0.08 -0.68 18.83
N HIS A 93 0.98 -0.76 17.84
CA HIS A 93 2.43 -0.85 18.07
C HIS A 93 3.18 0.47 17.85
N LEU A 94 2.68 1.33 16.96
CA LEU A 94 3.34 2.59 16.59
C LEU A 94 2.46 3.83 16.85
N GLY A 95 1.23 3.64 17.37
CA GLY A 95 0.27 4.74 17.54
C GLY A 95 0.79 5.84 18.45
N ASP A 96 0.83 7.07 17.93
CA ASP A 96 1.32 8.26 18.63
C ASP A 96 0.44 9.48 18.28
N PRO A 97 -0.12 10.20 19.28
CA PRO A 97 -0.90 11.42 19.02
C PRO A 97 -0.14 12.54 18.30
N ALA A 98 1.20 12.53 18.34
CA ALA A 98 2.04 13.50 17.64
C ALA A 98 2.49 13.03 16.25
N ALA A 99 2.08 11.83 15.82
CA ALA A 99 2.45 11.27 14.53
C ALA A 99 2.02 12.14 13.35
N VAL A 100 2.62 11.85 12.20
CA VAL A 100 2.38 12.50 10.92
C VAL A 100 1.82 11.50 9.92
N LEU A 101 0.69 11.83 9.29
CA LEU A 101 0.18 11.16 8.10
C LEU A 101 0.86 11.76 6.87
N VAL A 102 1.37 10.91 5.99
CA VAL A 102 2.11 11.32 4.79
C VAL A 102 1.39 10.80 3.55
N VAL A 103 0.95 11.71 2.68
CA VAL A 103 0.34 11.35 1.39
C VAL A 103 1.36 11.56 0.30
N ASP A 104 1.58 10.52 -0.49
CA ASP A 104 2.45 10.58 -1.66
C ASP A 104 2.05 9.52 -2.70
N GLU A 105 2.59 9.60 -3.90
CA GLU A 105 2.37 8.60 -4.95
C GLU A 105 3.66 8.01 -5.48
N THR A 106 3.56 6.79 -5.98
CA THR A 106 4.67 6.10 -6.65
C THR A 106 4.25 5.54 -7.98
N GLY A 107 5.09 5.77 -9.01
CA GLY A 107 4.91 5.21 -10.35
C GLY A 107 5.64 3.87 -10.51
N PHE A 108 4.89 2.81 -10.82
CA PHE A 108 5.42 1.48 -11.11
C PHE A 108 5.54 1.28 -12.62
N LEU A 109 6.75 1.28 -13.16
CA LEU A 109 6.99 1.09 -14.59
C LEU A 109 6.46 -0.26 -15.07
N LYS A 110 5.76 -0.25 -16.20
CA LYS A 110 5.18 -1.43 -16.83
C LYS A 110 5.56 -1.50 -18.30
N LYS A 111 5.82 -2.72 -18.80
CA LYS A 111 6.08 -2.95 -20.23
C LYS A 111 4.79 -3.20 -21.03
N GLY A 112 3.77 -3.77 -20.38
CA GLY A 112 2.49 -4.12 -20.99
C GLY A 112 1.41 -3.05 -20.85
N ARG A 113 0.20 -3.34 -21.37
CA ARG A 113 -0.98 -2.47 -21.34
C ARG A 113 -2.16 -3.05 -20.55
N GLN A 114 -2.03 -4.28 -20.03
CA GLN A 114 -3.14 -5.03 -19.41
C GLN A 114 -3.33 -4.72 -17.92
N SER A 115 -2.26 -4.31 -17.21
CA SER A 115 -2.38 -4.02 -15.78
C SER A 115 -3.32 -2.83 -15.53
N ALA A 116 -4.24 -2.95 -14.59
CA ALA A 116 -5.21 -1.90 -14.25
C ALA A 116 -4.53 -0.56 -14.01
N GLY A 117 -5.06 0.51 -14.60
CA GLY A 117 -4.52 1.88 -14.45
C GLY A 117 -3.24 2.18 -15.24
N VAL A 118 -2.69 1.23 -16.01
CA VAL A 118 -1.48 1.47 -16.80
C VAL A 118 -1.75 2.45 -17.94
N ALA A 119 -0.94 3.51 -17.99
CA ALA A 119 -0.99 4.53 -19.03
C ALA A 119 0.36 5.23 -19.16
N ARG A 120 0.55 6.00 -20.26
CA ARG A 120 1.65 6.95 -20.35
C ARG A 120 1.31 8.16 -19.48
N GLN A 121 1.99 8.26 -18.34
CA GLN A 121 1.77 9.32 -17.36
C GLN A 121 3.08 9.65 -16.64
N TYR A 122 3.15 10.81 -16.00
CA TYR A 122 4.34 11.21 -15.26
C TYR A 122 4.58 10.26 -14.09
N SER A 123 5.80 9.78 -13.98
CA SER A 123 6.28 8.98 -12.86
C SER A 123 7.37 9.76 -12.13
N GLY A 124 7.11 10.16 -10.89
CA GLY A 124 8.10 10.82 -10.04
C GLY A 124 9.37 9.99 -9.87
N THR A 125 9.23 8.67 -9.72
CA THR A 125 10.37 7.74 -9.62
C THR A 125 11.26 7.73 -10.87
N ALA A 126 10.67 7.89 -12.06
CA ALA A 126 11.43 7.93 -13.32
C ALA A 126 11.81 9.37 -13.75
N GLY A 127 11.25 10.40 -13.10
CA GLY A 127 11.45 11.81 -13.44
C GLY A 127 10.91 12.23 -14.81
N ARG A 128 10.06 11.41 -15.45
CA ARG A 128 9.55 11.62 -16.80
C ARG A 128 8.23 10.88 -17.06
N ILE A 129 7.63 11.15 -18.24
CA ILE A 129 6.44 10.42 -18.70
C ILE A 129 6.85 9.02 -19.16
N GLU A 130 6.31 8.00 -18.46
CA GLU A 130 6.55 6.59 -18.75
C GLU A 130 5.24 5.79 -18.78
N ASN A 131 5.30 4.59 -19.33
CA ASN A 131 4.20 3.64 -19.23
C ASN A 131 4.22 3.02 -17.81
N CYS A 132 3.33 3.47 -16.95
CA CYS A 132 3.35 3.08 -15.54
C CYS A 132 1.94 2.97 -14.95
N GLN A 133 1.84 2.26 -13.82
CA GLN A 133 0.72 2.37 -12.88
C GLN A 133 1.11 3.36 -11.79
N ILE A 134 0.15 4.10 -11.25
CA ILE A 134 0.39 4.99 -10.12
C ILE A 134 -0.41 4.48 -8.92
N GLY A 135 0.29 4.23 -7.83
CA GLY A 135 -0.29 4.00 -6.51
C GLY A 135 -0.20 5.27 -5.68
N VAL A 136 -1.29 5.67 -5.06
CA VAL A 136 -1.33 6.71 -4.02
C VAL A 136 -1.28 6.01 -2.68
N PHE A 137 -0.43 6.47 -1.78
CA PHE A 137 -0.17 5.84 -0.49
C PHE A 137 -0.41 6.81 0.66
N LEU A 138 -0.91 6.26 1.75
CA LEU A 138 -0.97 6.93 3.05
C LEU A 138 0.06 6.29 3.97
N GLY A 139 1.12 7.02 4.27
CA GLY A 139 2.15 6.66 5.23
C GLY A 139 1.83 7.15 6.64
N TYR A 140 2.44 6.52 7.61
CA TYR A 140 2.41 6.88 9.02
C TYR A 140 3.83 7.02 9.54
N ALA A 141 4.14 8.14 10.15
CA ALA A 141 5.45 8.42 10.73
C ALA A 141 5.30 8.83 12.19
N ALA A 142 5.85 8.04 13.10
CA ALA A 142 5.89 8.25 14.53
C ALA A 142 7.34 8.13 15.03
N PRO A 143 7.67 8.56 16.26
CA PRO A 143 9.01 8.39 16.83
C PRO A 143 9.46 6.93 16.87
N ALA A 144 8.54 5.98 17.09
CA ALA A 144 8.82 4.55 17.16
C ALA A 144 9.07 3.91 15.78
N GLY A 145 8.64 4.54 14.68
CA GLY A 145 8.84 4.00 13.33
C GLY A 145 7.95 4.63 12.28
N ARG A 146 8.09 4.13 11.06
CA ARG A 146 7.29 4.57 9.90
C ARG A 146 6.88 3.39 9.05
N THR A 147 5.66 3.46 8.51
CA THR A 147 5.08 2.41 7.67
C THR A 147 3.96 2.96 6.78
N PHE A 148 3.36 2.10 5.96
CA PHE A 148 2.14 2.42 5.22
C PHE A 148 0.90 2.00 6.00
N LEU A 149 -0.16 2.82 5.92
CA LEU A 149 -1.49 2.51 6.46
C LEU A 149 -2.48 2.10 5.38
N ASP A 150 -2.39 2.76 4.21
CA ASP A 150 -3.36 2.59 3.15
C ASP A 150 -2.76 2.83 1.76
N ARG A 151 -3.46 2.40 0.73
CA ARG A 151 -3.08 2.58 -0.68
C ARG A 151 -4.32 2.61 -1.56
N GLU A 152 -4.24 3.38 -2.64
CA GLU A 152 -5.23 3.39 -3.72
C GLU A 152 -4.54 3.30 -5.07
N LEU A 153 -5.15 2.58 -6.01
CA LEU A 153 -4.69 2.56 -7.39
C LEU A 153 -5.33 3.72 -8.14
N TYR A 154 -4.52 4.60 -8.69
CA TYR A 154 -5.02 5.66 -9.56
C TYR A 154 -5.41 5.08 -10.94
N LEU A 155 -6.67 5.25 -11.31
CA LEU A 155 -7.20 4.89 -12.62
C LEU A 155 -7.40 6.17 -13.44
N PRO A 156 -6.60 6.41 -14.49
CA PRO A 156 -6.83 7.54 -15.40
C PRO A 156 -8.26 7.53 -15.98
N ALA A 157 -8.82 8.69 -16.30
CA ALA A 157 -10.19 8.82 -16.83
C ALA A 157 -10.44 7.93 -18.05
N ALA A 158 -9.44 7.74 -18.92
CA ALA A 158 -9.54 6.83 -20.06
C ALA A 158 -9.75 5.35 -19.68
N TRP A 159 -9.28 4.94 -18.48
CA TRP A 159 -9.54 3.62 -17.95
C TRP A 159 -10.97 3.48 -17.48
N THR A 160 -11.44 4.40 -16.64
CA THR A 160 -12.78 4.33 -16.05
C THR A 160 -13.89 4.55 -17.11
N ALA A 161 -13.58 5.18 -18.24
CA ALA A 161 -14.46 5.29 -19.39
C ALA A 161 -14.60 3.97 -20.19
N ASP A 162 -13.58 3.10 -20.16
CA ASP A 162 -13.58 1.80 -20.85
C ASP A 162 -13.93 0.67 -19.84
N ARG A 163 -15.23 0.42 -19.68
CA ARG A 163 -15.71 -0.57 -18.71
C ARG A 163 -15.32 -2.01 -19.08
N THR A 164 -15.18 -2.30 -20.38
CA THR A 164 -14.73 -3.62 -20.85
C THR A 164 -13.29 -3.87 -20.40
N ARG A 165 -12.42 -2.92 -20.66
CA ARG A 165 -11.01 -2.97 -20.23
C ARG A 165 -10.87 -3.05 -18.69
N CYS A 166 -11.71 -2.32 -17.96
CA CYS A 166 -11.76 -2.41 -16.50
C CYS A 166 -12.11 -3.83 -16.04
N ALA A 167 -13.16 -4.44 -16.63
CA ALA A 167 -13.59 -5.79 -16.27
C ALA A 167 -12.51 -6.84 -16.60
N GLU A 168 -11.86 -6.75 -17.76
CA GLU A 168 -10.74 -7.63 -18.15
C GLU A 168 -9.54 -7.53 -17.19
N ALA A 169 -9.30 -6.35 -16.63
CA ALA A 169 -8.24 -6.10 -15.66
C ALA A 169 -8.66 -6.38 -14.20
N GLY A 170 -9.87 -6.87 -13.96
CA GLY A 170 -10.41 -7.18 -12.63
C GLY A 170 -10.75 -5.94 -11.79
N VAL A 171 -10.97 -4.78 -12.42
CA VAL A 171 -11.42 -3.57 -11.70
C VAL A 171 -12.90 -3.72 -11.36
N PRO A 172 -13.32 -3.57 -10.09
CA PRO A 172 -14.72 -3.67 -9.68
C PRO A 172 -15.62 -2.68 -10.42
N ALA A 173 -16.88 -3.08 -10.67
CA ALA A 173 -17.81 -2.30 -11.48
C ALA A 173 -18.22 -0.96 -10.86
N ASP A 174 -18.14 -0.84 -9.54
CA ASP A 174 -18.45 0.35 -8.76
C ASP A 174 -17.31 1.36 -8.71
N VAL A 175 -16.10 0.98 -9.12
CA VAL A 175 -14.93 1.89 -9.13
C VAL A 175 -15.09 2.90 -10.28
N GLY A 176 -15.25 4.18 -9.89
CA GLY A 176 -15.33 5.33 -10.79
C GLY A 176 -13.98 6.07 -10.93
N PHE A 177 -14.00 7.14 -11.71
CA PHE A 177 -12.84 8.05 -11.78
C PHE A 177 -12.74 8.85 -10.47
N ALA A 178 -11.52 8.93 -9.95
CA ALA A 178 -11.15 9.83 -8.88
C ALA A 178 -9.76 10.42 -9.16
N THR A 179 -9.58 11.67 -8.84
CA THR A 179 -8.26 12.32 -8.88
C THR A 179 -7.38 11.82 -7.73
N LYS A 180 -6.07 11.96 -7.84
CA LYS A 180 -5.16 11.55 -6.75
C LYS A 180 -5.48 12.23 -5.41
N PRO A 181 -5.79 13.55 -5.35
CA PRO A 181 -6.23 14.18 -4.11
C PRO A 181 -7.56 13.63 -3.56
N GLU A 182 -8.51 13.22 -4.40
CA GLU A 182 -9.75 12.58 -3.95
C GLU A 182 -9.48 11.18 -3.37
N LEU A 183 -8.56 10.42 -3.96
CA LEU A 183 -8.08 9.15 -3.40
C LEU A 183 -7.41 9.37 -2.03
N ALA A 184 -6.62 10.44 -1.90
CA ALA A 184 -6.02 10.82 -0.62
C ALA A 184 -7.08 11.15 0.44
N ILE A 185 -8.12 11.92 0.09
CA ILE A 185 -9.25 12.22 0.98
C ILE A 185 -9.92 10.92 1.45
N ALA A 186 -10.17 9.97 0.55
CA ALA A 186 -10.78 8.69 0.89
C ALA A 186 -9.93 7.88 1.88
N MET A 187 -8.61 7.83 1.69
CA MET A 187 -7.69 7.15 2.61
C MET A 187 -7.61 7.85 3.97
N LEU A 188 -7.53 9.18 3.98
CA LEU A 188 -7.53 9.98 5.22
C LEU A 188 -8.85 9.82 5.98
N SER A 189 -9.99 9.80 5.29
CA SER A 189 -11.29 9.55 5.91
C SER A 189 -11.32 8.21 6.61
N ARG A 190 -10.89 7.14 5.93
CA ARG A 190 -10.80 5.78 6.52
C ARG A 190 -9.88 5.73 7.75
N ALA A 191 -8.75 6.46 7.71
CA ALA A 191 -7.84 6.53 8.85
C ALA A 191 -8.47 7.25 10.05
N LEU A 192 -9.20 8.34 9.79
CA LEU A 192 -9.93 9.08 10.82
C LEU A 192 -11.06 8.26 11.44
N ASP A 193 -11.88 7.62 10.59
CA ASP A 193 -13.00 6.77 11.03
C ASP A 193 -12.51 5.59 11.87
N ALA A 194 -11.29 5.12 11.61
CA ALA A 194 -10.62 4.08 12.40
C ALA A 194 -9.92 4.61 13.66
N GLY A 195 -9.96 5.91 13.92
CA GLY A 195 -9.33 6.51 15.09
C GLY A 195 -7.80 6.49 15.09
N VAL A 196 -7.16 6.49 13.90
CA VAL A 196 -5.69 6.54 13.79
C VAL A 196 -5.18 7.82 14.46
N PRO A 197 -4.34 7.72 15.51
CA PRO A 197 -3.82 8.89 16.19
C PRO A 197 -2.77 9.57 15.31
N ALA A 198 -2.99 10.84 14.99
CA ALA A 198 -2.01 11.67 14.31
C ALA A 198 -2.36 13.15 14.53
N ARG A 199 -1.36 14.01 14.47
CA ARG A 199 -1.53 15.45 14.62
C ARG A 199 -1.41 16.20 13.29
N TRP A 200 -0.63 15.68 12.36
CA TRP A 200 -0.22 16.37 11.16
C TRP A 200 -0.53 15.52 9.93
N VAL A 201 -0.86 16.20 8.85
CA VAL A 201 -0.90 15.62 7.51
C VAL A 201 0.07 16.39 6.63
N THR A 202 0.96 15.68 5.94
CA THR A 202 1.89 16.26 4.97
C THR A 202 1.70 15.62 3.60
N ALA A 203 1.87 16.42 2.55
CA ALA A 203 1.82 15.99 1.16
C ALA A 203 2.63 16.96 0.29
N ASP A 204 2.89 16.61 -0.94
CA ASP A 204 3.54 17.50 -1.88
C ASP A 204 2.61 18.65 -2.36
N GLU A 205 3.16 19.53 -3.21
CA GLU A 205 2.46 20.69 -3.74
C GLU A 205 1.18 20.32 -4.53
N VAL A 206 1.18 19.20 -5.25
CA VAL A 206 0.04 18.77 -6.08
C VAL A 206 -1.20 18.51 -5.22
N TYR A 207 -1.01 17.85 -4.09
CA TYR A 207 -2.08 17.63 -3.10
C TYR A 207 -2.41 18.91 -2.33
N GLY A 208 -1.39 19.66 -1.93
CA GLY A 208 -1.54 20.88 -1.14
C GLY A 208 -2.26 22.01 -1.87
N GLN A 209 -2.21 22.06 -3.21
CA GLN A 209 -2.96 23.04 -4.00
C GLN A 209 -4.43 22.65 -4.20
N HIS A 210 -4.83 21.40 -3.93
CA HIS A 210 -6.19 20.94 -4.12
C HIS A 210 -7.14 21.52 -3.04
N SER A 211 -8.06 22.38 -3.45
CA SER A 211 -8.98 23.10 -2.52
C SER A 211 -9.84 22.15 -1.69
N GLY A 212 -10.32 21.04 -2.29
CA GLY A 212 -11.14 20.04 -1.61
C GLY A 212 -10.37 19.33 -0.49
N LEU A 213 -9.10 18.97 -0.72
CA LEU A 213 -8.27 18.35 0.32
C LEU A 213 -8.01 19.33 1.47
N ARG A 214 -7.71 20.60 1.17
CA ARG A 214 -7.53 21.61 2.22
C ARG A 214 -8.81 21.81 3.04
N ALA A 215 -9.96 21.93 2.37
CA ALA A 215 -11.26 22.09 3.06
C ALA A 215 -11.56 20.87 3.95
N PHE A 216 -11.29 19.65 3.46
CA PHE A 216 -11.42 18.42 4.25
C PHE A 216 -10.53 18.46 5.50
N LEU A 217 -9.24 18.77 5.36
CA LEU A 217 -8.31 18.83 6.48
C LEU A 217 -8.68 19.90 7.51
N GLN A 218 -9.16 21.06 7.05
CA GLN A 218 -9.66 22.11 7.94
C GLN A 218 -10.91 21.68 8.72
N ALA A 219 -11.85 21.00 8.06
CA ALA A 219 -13.08 20.52 8.68
C ALA A 219 -12.83 19.48 9.78
N VAL A 220 -11.76 18.67 9.64
CA VAL A 220 -11.38 17.65 10.63
C VAL A 220 -10.30 18.12 11.61
N SER A 221 -10.01 19.43 11.63
CA SER A 221 -9.06 20.09 12.57
C SER A 221 -7.61 19.58 12.48
N TYR A 222 -7.20 19.04 11.33
CA TYR A 222 -5.80 18.69 11.11
C TYR A 222 -4.98 19.91 10.67
N THR A 223 -3.80 20.05 11.26
CA THR A 223 -2.78 20.98 10.75
C THR A 223 -2.05 20.29 9.58
N HIS A 224 -2.07 20.90 8.40
CA HIS A 224 -1.42 20.35 7.20
C HIS A 224 -0.15 21.14 6.87
N LEU A 225 0.86 20.43 6.38
CA LEU A 225 2.09 21.00 5.82
C LEU A 225 2.19 20.53 4.37
N THR A 226 2.38 21.48 3.45
CA THR A 226 2.85 21.20 2.09
C THR A 226 4.35 21.28 2.06
N LEU A 227 5.01 20.22 1.59
CA LEU A 227 6.45 20.28 1.33
C LEU A 227 6.66 20.96 -0.03
N PRO A 228 7.58 21.93 -0.13
CA PRO A 228 7.95 22.48 -1.41
C PRO A 228 8.56 21.37 -2.27
N THR A 229 8.08 21.20 -3.49
CA THR A 229 8.78 20.38 -4.49
C THR A 229 10.09 21.09 -4.79
N ASN A 230 11.22 20.46 -4.50
CA ASN A 230 12.50 20.90 -5.06
C ASN A 230 12.40 20.78 -6.59
N ARG A 231 12.05 21.87 -7.25
CA ARG A 231 12.39 22.05 -8.64
C ARG A 231 13.89 22.35 -8.65
N GLU A 232 14.71 21.33 -8.72
CA GLU A 232 16.05 21.50 -9.24
C GLU A 232 15.89 21.86 -10.72
N VAL A 233 16.35 23.06 -11.05
CA VAL A 233 16.44 23.65 -12.39
C VAL A 233 17.50 22.91 -13.19
#